data_c9e66580fcbb418124baa5ac66b9f891
#
_entry.id   c9e66580fcbb418124baa5ac66b9f891
#
_cell.length_a   1.000
_cell.length_b   1.000
_cell.length_c   1.000
_cell.angle_alpha   90.00
_cell.angle_beta   90.00
_cell.angle_gamma   90.00
#
_symmetry.space_group_name_H-M   'P 1'
#
loop_
_entity.id
_entity.type
_entity.pdbx_description
1 polymer ?
#
loop_
_entity_poly.entity_id
_entity_poly.type
_entity_poly.pdbx_seq_one_letter_code
_entity_poly.pdbx_strand_id
1 'polypeptide(L)'
;YIDIPLASLEEMKQKKAEHDQWEAAYQEISSFRLKGMADEKAGDIESAIISYRICIEKGENSIRPIFHAYAHAYDRIIILLHKIKDYDLEAQYIKSLLKHDSLSSATIEKYSNRLNKLNLKK
;
A
#
# COMPACT_ATOMS: atom_id res chain seq x y z
N TYR A 1 25.93 -39.64 0.00
CA TYR A 1 25.86 -39.00 1.32
C TYR A 1 26.43 -37.60 1.23
N ILE A 2 25.58 -36.61 1.35
CA ILE A 2 26.01 -35.22 1.20
C ILE A 2 25.99 -34.55 2.57
N ASP A 3 27.18 -34.16 3.04
CA ASP A 3 27.30 -33.38 4.26
C ASP A 3 26.99 -31.91 3.92
N ILE A 4 25.87 -31.42 4.46
CA ILE A 4 25.53 -30.00 4.33
C ILE A 4 26.27 -29.24 5.44
N PRO A 5 27.10 -28.23 5.09
CA PRO A 5 27.77 -27.43 6.13
C PRO A 5 26.75 -26.80 7.09
N LEU A 6 27.09 -26.76 8.36
CA LEU A 6 26.22 -26.18 9.39
C LEU A 6 25.84 -24.73 9.07
N ALA A 7 26.80 -23.97 8.55
CA ALA A 7 26.55 -22.59 8.13
C ALA A 7 25.45 -22.48 7.05
N SER A 8 25.43 -23.42 6.09
CA SER A 8 24.39 -23.44 5.03
C SER A 8 23.01 -23.76 5.60
N LEU A 9 22.93 -24.66 6.61
CA LEU A 9 21.66 -24.95 7.27
C LEU A 9 21.14 -23.74 8.04
N GLU A 10 22.01 -23.01 8.71
CA GLU A 10 21.63 -21.78 9.42
C GLU A 10 21.15 -20.72 8.46
N GLU A 11 21.83 -20.55 7.33
CA GLU A 11 21.40 -19.60 6.27
C GLU A 11 20.03 -19.97 5.72
N MET A 12 19.78 -21.26 5.47
CA MET A 12 18.48 -21.72 4.99
C MET A 12 17.37 -21.47 6.00
N LYS A 13 17.63 -21.70 7.29
CA LYS A 13 16.66 -21.42 8.37
C LYS A 13 16.37 -19.92 8.46
N GLN A 14 17.40 -19.08 8.33
CA GLN A 14 17.25 -17.64 8.36
C GLN A 14 16.42 -17.13 7.19
N LYS A 15 16.69 -17.62 5.99
CA LYS A 15 15.92 -17.25 4.78
C LYS A 15 14.46 -17.66 4.91
N LYS A 16 14.19 -18.83 5.48
CA LYS A 16 12.81 -19.29 5.70
C LYS A 16 12.10 -18.39 6.71
N ALA A 17 12.76 -18.03 7.81
CA ALA A 17 12.18 -17.13 8.80
C ALA A 17 11.88 -15.77 8.20
N GLU A 18 12.76 -15.21 7.37
CA GLU A 18 12.55 -13.95 6.67
C GLU A 18 11.37 -14.05 5.70
N HIS A 19 11.26 -15.16 4.96
CA HIS A 19 10.15 -15.39 4.05
C HIS A 19 8.83 -15.50 4.80
N ASP A 20 8.79 -16.22 5.91
CA ASP A 20 7.59 -16.36 6.73
C ASP A 20 7.13 -15.02 7.29
N GLN A 21 8.07 -14.17 7.73
CA GLN A 21 7.78 -12.82 8.21
C GLN A 21 7.24 -11.94 7.08
N TRP A 22 7.84 -12.03 5.91
CA TRP A 22 7.38 -11.31 4.72
C TRP A 22 5.97 -11.71 4.34
N GLU A 23 5.69 -13.02 4.32
CA GLU A 23 4.37 -13.54 3.97
C GLU A 23 3.31 -13.10 4.98
N ALA A 24 3.63 -13.15 6.28
CA ALA A 24 2.72 -12.68 7.32
C ALA A 24 2.40 -11.20 7.16
N ALA A 25 3.42 -10.38 6.88
CA ALA A 25 3.24 -8.95 6.63
C ALA A 25 2.38 -8.71 5.39
N TYR A 26 2.62 -9.45 4.31
CA TYR A 26 1.83 -9.36 3.10
C TYR A 26 0.35 -9.70 3.35
N GLN A 27 0.09 -10.77 4.10
CA GLN A 27 -1.27 -11.20 4.44
C GLN A 27 -1.98 -10.15 5.29
N GLU A 28 -1.28 -9.55 6.24
CA GLU A 28 -1.84 -8.51 7.08
C GLU A 28 -2.21 -7.27 6.25
N ILE A 29 -1.29 -6.80 5.41
CA ILE A 29 -1.53 -5.65 4.52
C ILE A 29 -2.72 -5.94 3.60
N SER A 30 -2.74 -7.12 2.99
CA SER A 30 -3.82 -7.54 2.07
C SER A 30 -5.16 -7.64 2.79
N SER A 31 -5.20 -8.07 4.06
CA SER A 31 -6.45 -8.18 4.81
C SER A 31 -7.12 -6.82 5.00
N PHE A 32 -6.34 -5.77 5.26
CA PHE A 32 -6.90 -4.41 5.37
C PHE A 32 -7.36 -3.86 4.03
N ARG A 33 -6.68 -4.21 2.95
CA ARG A 33 -7.13 -3.85 1.60
C ARG A 33 -8.47 -4.50 1.29
N LEU A 34 -8.62 -5.79 1.57
CA LEU A 34 -9.86 -6.53 1.35
C LEU A 34 -10.99 -6.00 2.23
N LYS A 35 -10.68 -5.64 3.47
CA LYS A 35 -11.66 -5.03 4.37
C LYS A 35 -12.14 -3.69 3.82
N GLY A 36 -11.23 -2.85 3.32
CA GLY A 36 -11.59 -1.59 2.69
C GLY A 36 -12.50 -1.78 1.49
N MET A 37 -12.22 -2.78 0.64
CA MET A 37 -13.06 -3.11 -0.51
C MET A 37 -14.46 -3.55 -0.07
N ALA A 38 -14.56 -4.36 0.99
CA ALA A 38 -15.85 -4.80 1.54
C ALA A 38 -16.64 -3.62 2.11
N ASP A 39 -15.97 -2.70 2.82
CA ASP A 39 -16.60 -1.51 3.38
C ASP A 39 -17.13 -0.59 2.27
N GLU A 40 -16.35 -0.40 1.18
CA GLU A 40 -16.81 0.36 0.01
C GLU A 40 -18.07 -0.25 -0.59
N LYS A 41 -18.05 -1.57 -0.75
CA LYS A 41 -19.18 -2.31 -1.33
C LYS A 41 -20.45 -2.17 -0.46
N ALA A 42 -20.25 -2.09 0.86
CA ALA A 42 -21.34 -1.86 1.81
C ALA A 42 -21.79 -0.40 1.86
N GLY A 43 -21.09 0.50 1.20
CA GLY A 43 -21.40 1.93 1.19
C GLY A 43 -20.83 2.69 2.39
N ASP A 44 -20.00 2.06 3.21
CA ASP A 44 -19.38 2.68 4.38
C ASP A 44 -18.06 3.32 4.01
N ILE A 45 -18.12 4.54 3.51
CA ILE A 45 -16.95 5.26 3.00
C ILE A 45 -15.94 5.54 4.12
N GLU A 46 -16.39 5.93 5.30
CA GLU A 46 -15.49 6.25 6.42
C GLU A 46 -14.70 5.02 6.86
N SER A 47 -15.36 3.88 7.03
CA SER A 47 -14.68 2.62 7.39
C SER A 47 -13.71 2.18 6.30
N ALA A 48 -14.09 2.35 5.03
CA ALA A 48 -13.22 2.03 3.90
C ALA A 48 -11.94 2.88 3.93
N ILE A 49 -12.06 4.18 4.16
CA ILE A 49 -10.91 5.08 4.26
C ILE A 49 -9.99 4.65 5.40
N ILE A 50 -10.55 4.32 6.56
CA ILE A 50 -9.77 3.85 7.72
C ILE A 50 -9.00 2.57 7.37
N SER A 51 -9.68 1.61 6.75
CA SER A 51 -9.06 0.32 6.38
C SER A 51 -7.95 0.50 5.36
N TYR A 52 -8.16 1.31 4.33
CA TYR A 52 -7.13 1.60 3.33
C TYR A 52 -5.95 2.37 3.93
N ARG A 53 -6.24 3.30 4.84
CA ARG A 53 -5.19 4.04 5.54
C ARG A 53 -4.29 3.11 6.34
N ILE A 54 -4.87 2.19 7.09
CA ILE A 54 -4.11 1.20 7.85
C ILE A 54 -3.28 0.31 6.91
N CYS A 55 -3.88 -0.11 5.78
CA CYS A 55 -3.19 -0.90 4.77
C CYS A 55 -1.93 -0.17 4.27
N ILE A 56 -2.05 1.10 3.94
CA ILE A 56 -0.95 1.92 3.44
C ILE A 56 0.12 2.12 4.53
N GLU A 57 -0.29 2.46 5.76
CA GLU A 57 0.65 2.65 6.86
C GLU A 57 1.46 1.39 7.15
N LYS A 58 0.82 0.24 7.19
CA LYS A 58 1.51 -1.03 7.41
C LYS A 58 2.43 -1.39 6.25
N GLY A 59 1.99 -1.12 5.02
CA GLY A 59 2.80 -1.35 3.83
C GLY A 59 4.05 -0.49 3.79
N GLU A 60 3.90 0.81 4.07
CA GLU A 60 5.01 1.77 4.08
C GLU A 60 6.02 1.47 5.19
N ASN A 61 5.57 0.92 6.32
CA ASN A 61 6.41 0.62 7.47
C ASN A 61 6.94 -0.81 7.48
N SER A 62 6.63 -1.61 6.44
CA SER A 62 7.13 -2.98 6.39
C SER A 62 8.63 -3.01 6.15
N ILE A 63 9.29 -4.05 6.68
CA ILE A 63 10.75 -4.23 6.54
C ILE A 63 11.16 -4.29 5.07
N ARG A 64 10.34 -4.93 4.24
CA ARG A 64 10.51 -4.95 2.79
C ARG A 64 9.27 -4.33 2.16
N PRO A 65 9.37 -3.14 1.58
CA PRO A 65 8.21 -2.50 0.97
C PRO A 65 7.63 -3.38 -0.14
N ILE A 66 6.40 -3.80 0.04
CA ILE A 66 5.67 -4.61 -0.94
C ILE A 66 4.63 -3.69 -1.55
N PHE A 67 5.10 -2.75 -2.37
CA PHE A 67 4.24 -1.70 -2.93
C PHE A 67 2.98 -2.25 -3.59
N HIS A 68 3.10 -3.34 -4.36
CA HIS A 68 1.95 -3.92 -5.05
C HIS A 68 0.87 -4.45 -4.10
N ALA A 69 1.20 -4.71 -2.82
CA ALA A 69 0.21 -5.16 -1.84
C ALA A 69 -0.72 -4.03 -1.40
N TYR A 70 -0.25 -2.79 -1.46
CA TYR A 70 -1.04 -1.63 -1.03
C TYR A 70 -1.21 -0.54 -2.10
N ALA A 71 -0.71 -0.75 -3.30
CA ALA A 71 -0.89 0.19 -4.42
C ALA A 71 -2.37 0.46 -4.72
N HIS A 72 -3.18 -0.60 -4.70
CA HIS A 72 -4.62 -0.48 -4.90
C HIS A 72 -5.28 0.37 -3.80
N ALA A 73 -4.80 0.25 -2.57
CA ALA A 73 -5.32 1.06 -1.46
C ALA A 73 -5.06 2.56 -1.69
N TYR A 74 -3.92 2.92 -2.26
CA TYR A 74 -3.66 4.31 -2.65
C TYR A 74 -4.70 4.82 -3.66
N ASP A 75 -4.96 4.05 -4.72
CA ASP A 75 -5.94 4.44 -5.75
C ASP A 75 -7.32 4.65 -5.12
N ARG A 76 -7.75 3.73 -4.27
CA ARG A 76 -9.08 3.79 -3.69
C ARG A 76 -9.22 4.91 -2.67
N ILE A 77 -8.22 5.08 -1.78
CA ILE A 77 -8.31 6.13 -0.76
C ILE A 77 -8.33 7.52 -1.38
N ILE A 78 -7.56 7.73 -2.45
CA ILE A 78 -7.55 8.99 -3.18
C ILE A 78 -8.94 9.30 -3.75
N ILE A 79 -9.58 8.31 -4.37
CA ILE A 79 -10.93 8.46 -4.93
C ILE A 79 -11.96 8.75 -3.81
N LEU A 80 -11.88 8.03 -2.69
CA LEU A 80 -12.81 8.20 -1.58
C LEU A 80 -12.67 9.56 -0.90
N LEU A 81 -11.44 10.01 -0.71
CA LEU A 81 -11.16 11.34 -0.15
C LEU A 81 -11.71 12.44 -1.05
N HIS A 82 -11.64 12.26 -2.36
CA HIS A 82 -12.24 13.18 -3.32
C HIS A 82 -13.75 13.23 -3.17
N LYS A 83 -14.38 12.08 -2.97
CA LYS A 83 -15.84 12.00 -2.78
C LYS A 83 -16.31 12.76 -1.56
N ILE A 84 -15.56 12.70 -0.46
CA ILE A 84 -15.91 13.42 0.77
C ILE A 84 -15.35 14.85 0.79
N LYS A 85 -14.72 15.26 -0.30
CA LYS A 85 -14.16 16.61 -0.49
C LYS A 85 -13.04 16.97 0.47
N ASP A 86 -12.31 15.96 0.96
CA ASP A 86 -11.11 16.18 1.77
C ASP A 86 -9.89 16.30 0.84
N TYR A 87 -9.83 17.43 0.14
CA TYR A 87 -8.84 17.65 -0.90
C TYR A 87 -7.42 17.78 -0.36
N ASP A 88 -7.25 18.29 0.85
CA ASP A 88 -5.94 18.41 1.47
C ASP A 88 -5.32 17.04 1.75
N LEU A 89 -6.10 16.13 2.31
CA LEU A 89 -5.63 14.77 2.58
C LEU A 89 -5.44 13.98 1.27
N GLU A 90 -6.32 14.19 0.30
CA GLU A 90 -6.17 13.61 -1.04
C GLU A 90 -4.83 14.01 -1.65
N ALA A 91 -4.48 15.30 -1.59
CA ALA A 91 -3.20 15.80 -2.10
C ALA A 91 -2.01 15.16 -1.38
N GLN A 92 -2.10 14.98 -0.05
CA GLN A 92 -1.04 14.34 0.73
C GLN A 92 -0.80 12.89 0.28
N TYR A 93 -1.87 12.13 0.05
CA TYR A 93 -1.76 10.75 -0.41
C TYR A 93 -1.20 10.67 -1.84
N ILE A 94 -1.59 11.59 -2.72
CA ILE A 94 -1.04 11.65 -4.07
C ILE A 94 0.48 11.93 -4.01
N LYS A 95 0.90 12.88 -3.19
CA LYS A 95 2.32 13.20 -3.03
C LYS A 95 3.12 12.00 -2.49
N SER A 96 2.56 11.29 -1.52
CA SER A 96 3.20 10.08 -0.99
C SER A 96 3.31 8.99 -2.05
N LEU A 97 2.24 8.81 -2.84
CA LEU A 97 2.25 7.83 -3.94
C LEU A 97 3.33 8.17 -4.97
N LEU A 98 3.46 9.43 -5.36
CA LEU A 98 4.42 9.86 -6.36
C LEU A 98 5.89 9.71 -5.94
N LYS A 99 6.16 9.43 -4.67
CA LYS A 99 7.52 9.14 -4.19
C LYS A 99 7.99 7.72 -4.50
N HIS A 100 7.10 6.84 -4.92
CA HIS A 100 7.47 5.45 -5.24
C HIS A 100 8.10 5.33 -6.61
N ASP A 101 9.25 4.66 -6.67
CA ASP A 101 10.03 4.50 -7.91
C ASP A 101 9.42 3.49 -8.88
N SER A 102 8.54 2.63 -8.39
CA SER A 102 7.95 1.55 -9.19
C SER A 102 6.77 1.96 -10.05
N LEU A 103 6.39 3.24 -10.03
CA LEU A 103 5.26 3.74 -10.80
C LEU A 103 5.59 3.83 -12.30
N SER A 104 4.61 3.50 -13.14
CA SER A 104 4.72 3.72 -14.59
C SER A 104 4.62 5.20 -14.92
N SER A 105 5.15 5.59 -16.08
CA SER A 105 5.05 6.97 -16.56
C SER A 105 3.60 7.43 -16.69
N ALA A 106 2.72 6.55 -17.14
CA ALA A 106 1.29 6.86 -17.27
C ALA A 106 0.65 7.14 -15.90
N THR A 107 1.01 6.38 -14.88
CA THR A 107 0.51 6.57 -13.51
C THR A 107 1.02 7.90 -12.94
N ILE A 108 2.30 8.20 -13.12
CA ILE A 108 2.91 9.46 -12.67
C ILE A 108 2.18 10.64 -13.32
N GLU A 109 1.96 10.60 -14.62
CA GLU A 109 1.25 11.66 -15.35
C GLU A 109 -0.17 11.85 -14.83
N LYS A 110 -0.91 10.74 -14.67
CA LYS A 110 -2.29 10.76 -14.18
C LYS A 110 -2.39 11.47 -12.82
N TYR A 111 -1.56 11.08 -11.86
CA TYR A 111 -1.64 11.63 -10.51
C TYR A 111 -1.02 13.02 -10.40
N SER A 112 -0.01 13.33 -11.20
CA SER A 112 0.55 14.69 -11.27
C SER A 112 -0.52 15.67 -11.80
N ASN A 113 -1.25 15.29 -12.83
CA ASN A 113 -2.37 16.10 -13.37
C ASN A 113 -3.48 16.26 -12.34
N ARG A 114 -3.80 15.19 -11.62
CA ARG A 114 -4.82 15.23 -10.56
C ARG A 114 -4.40 16.18 -9.43
N LEU A 115 -3.14 16.13 -9.02
CA LEU A 115 -2.59 17.03 -8.00
C LEU A 115 -2.67 18.50 -8.45
N ASN A 116 -2.33 18.78 -9.70
CA ASN A 116 -2.42 20.12 -10.24
C ASN A 116 -3.86 20.65 -10.22
N LYS A 117 -4.85 19.82 -10.55
CA LYS A 117 -6.26 20.18 -10.45
C LYS A 117 -6.70 20.50 -9.04
N LEU A 118 -6.18 19.74 -8.05
CA LEU A 118 -6.48 20.00 -6.65
C LEU A 118 -5.90 21.33 -6.18
N ASN A 119 -4.71 21.67 -6.64
CA ASN A 119 -4.09 22.97 -6.32
C ASN A 119 -4.90 24.14 -6.86
N LEU A 120 -5.58 23.96 -8.00
CA LEU A 120 -6.44 24.99 -8.58
C LEU A 120 -7.76 25.16 -7.80
N LYS A 121 -8.18 24.17 -7.01
CA LYS A 121 -9.42 24.23 -6.22
C LYS A 121 -9.22 24.95 -4.88
N LYS A 122 -7.96 25.16 -4.47
CA LYS A 122 -7.66 25.91 -3.27
C LYS A 122 -7.80 27.44 -3.51
#